data_0fe644d6695935b8a40461bf75b4aafd
#
_entry.id   0fe644d6695935b8a40461bf75b4aafd
#
_cell.length_a   1.000
_cell.length_b   1.000
_cell.length_c   1.000
_cell.angle_alpha   90.00
_cell.angle_beta   90.00
_cell.angle_gamma   90.00
#
_symmetry.space_group_name_H-M   'P 1'
#
loop_
_entity.id
_entity.type
_entity.pdbx_description
1 polymer ?
#
loop_
_entity_poly.entity_id
_entity_poly.type
_entity_poly.pdbx_seq_one_letter_code
_entity_poly.pdbx_strand_id
1 'polypeptide(L)'
;MPTGCNSHSLHFSIVRKKSAMESIRNKVQDFLVKILEQKILSPLTDKFSFYKDAILQGEDVIFRGAPHMIVASSPINAPCANVDPVIALSYLELYAGHLGLGTCWCGFAQAILSFCPELCEMLEIPAGYKPVYVMLLGIPKVKYLRTPQPEPCKITEITEIHIKKLLFKD
;
A
#
# COMPACT_ATOMS: atom_id res chain seq x y z
N MET A 1 -2.36 -5.33 -17.91
CA MET A 1 -2.31 -3.95 -17.40
C MET A 1 -1.12 -3.21 -18.00
N PRO A 2 -1.20 -1.90 -18.23
CA PRO A 2 -0.08 -1.13 -18.76
C PRO A 2 1.04 -0.97 -17.74
N THR A 3 2.28 -0.85 -18.21
CA THR A 3 3.46 -0.51 -17.42
C THR A 3 4.30 0.54 -18.15
N GLY A 4 4.99 1.39 -17.43
CA GLY A 4 5.86 2.41 -18.01
C GLY A 4 6.91 1.80 -18.93
N CYS A 5 7.05 2.36 -20.14
CA CYS A 5 7.91 1.83 -21.19
C CYS A 5 7.67 0.35 -21.55
N ASN A 6 6.48 -0.18 -21.25
CA ASN A 6 6.12 -1.60 -21.44
C ASN A 6 7.11 -2.57 -20.76
N SER A 7 7.59 -2.19 -19.57
CA SER A 7 8.70 -2.89 -18.88
C SER A 7 8.33 -4.29 -18.35
N HIS A 8 7.05 -4.52 -18.03
CA HIS A 8 6.54 -5.76 -17.41
C HIS A 8 7.34 -6.25 -16.20
N SER A 9 7.97 -5.34 -15.45
CA SER A 9 8.96 -5.63 -14.42
C SER A 9 8.40 -5.76 -13.00
N LEU A 10 7.05 -5.76 -12.84
CA LEU A 10 6.44 -5.84 -11.52
C LEU A 10 6.63 -7.23 -10.88
N HIS A 11 6.73 -7.24 -9.56
CA HIS A 11 6.71 -8.44 -8.74
C HIS A 11 5.58 -8.37 -7.74
N PHE A 12 4.89 -9.49 -7.51
CA PHE A 12 3.80 -9.61 -6.55
C PHE A 12 4.08 -10.71 -5.54
N SER A 13 4.14 -10.34 -4.25
CA SER A 13 4.16 -11.31 -3.16
C SER A 13 2.73 -11.53 -2.69
N ILE A 14 2.24 -12.77 -2.77
CA ILE A 14 0.86 -13.12 -2.44
C ILE A 14 0.83 -14.03 -1.22
N VAL A 15 0.27 -13.53 -0.12
CA VAL A 15 0.09 -14.30 1.12
C VAL A 15 -1.29 -14.94 1.12
N ARG A 16 -1.34 -16.26 0.86
CA ARG A 16 -2.59 -17.03 0.72
C ARG A 16 -2.90 -17.90 1.94
N LYS A 17 -1.87 -18.37 2.64
CA LYS A 17 -2.04 -19.28 3.79
C LYS A 17 -2.27 -18.48 5.07
N LYS A 18 -3.24 -18.91 5.88
CA LYS A 18 -3.54 -18.30 7.18
C LYS A 18 -2.30 -18.30 8.09
N SER A 19 -1.55 -19.39 8.14
CA SER A 19 -0.33 -19.50 8.94
C SER A 19 0.74 -18.49 8.51
N ALA A 20 0.92 -18.27 7.21
CA ALA A 20 1.86 -17.26 6.72
C ALA A 20 1.40 -15.84 7.10
N MET A 21 0.09 -15.57 7.02
CA MET A 21 -0.45 -14.28 7.45
C MET A 21 -0.30 -14.07 8.96
N GLU A 22 -0.43 -15.12 9.77
CA GLU A 22 -0.18 -15.07 11.22
C GLU A 22 1.29 -14.79 11.53
N SER A 23 2.23 -15.43 10.84
CA SER A 23 3.66 -15.15 10.99
C SER A 23 4.01 -13.69 10.67
N ILE A 24 3.41 -13.13 9.63
CA ILE A 24 3.59 -11.72 9.26
C ILE A 24 3.00 -10.80 10.33
N ARG A 25 1.79 -11.09 10.86
CA ARG A 25 1.20 -10.32 11.96
C ARG A 25 2.10 -10.28 13.18
N ASN A 26 2.58 -11.45 13.60
CA ASN A 26 3.47 -11.56 14.76
C ASN A 26 4.74 -10.73 14.54
N LYS A 27 5.37 -10.83 13.37
CA LYS A 27 6.56 -10.03 13.06
C LYS A 27 6.29 -8.54 13.06
N VAL A 28 5.15 -8.10 12.52
CA VAL A 28 4.73 -6.69 12.52
C VAL A 28 4.44 -6.22 13.95
N GLN A 29 3.77 -7.05 14.75
CA GLN A 29 3.49 -6.76 16.15
C GLN A 29 4.77 -6.57 16.96
N ASP A 30 5.71 -7.50 16.87
CA ASP A 30 7.01 -7.42 17.55
C ASP A 30 7.79 -6.18 17.14
N PHE A 31 7.79 -5.85 15.85
CA PHE A 31 8.45 -4.67 15.32
C PHE A 31 7.82 -3.37 15.87
N LEU A 32 6.50 -3.27 15.88
CA LEU A 32 5.78 -2.08 16.39
C LEU A 32 5.97 -1.91 17.90
N VAL A 33 5.86 -2.98 18.68
CA VAL A 33 6.13 -2.95 20.13
C VAL A 33 7.54 -2.42 20.38
N LYS A 34 8.53 -2.98 19.70
CA LYS A 34 9.94 -2.57 19.84
C LYS A 34 10.16 -1.08 19.58
N ILE A 35 9.61 -0.52 18.49
CA ILE A 35 9.80 0.91 18.18
C ILE A 35 9.06 1.83 19.16
N LEU A 36 7.89 1.41 19.67
CA LEU A 36 7.09 2.20 20.59
C LEU A 36 7.66 2.19 22.02
N GLU A 37 8.17 1.04 22.48
CA GLU A 37 8.78 0.92 23.81
C GLU A 37 10.14 1.59 23.89
N GLN A 38 10.96 1.43 22.86
CA GLN A 38 12.30 2.03 22.80
C GLN A 38 12.26 3.53 22.46
N LYS A 39 11.07 4.11 22.25
CA LYS A 39 10.88 5.51 21.85
C LYS A 39 11.80 5.92 20.69
N ILE A 40 12.00 5.01 19.74
CA ILE A 40 12.80 5.31 18.56
C ILE A 40 12.11 6.44 17.81
N LEU A 41 12.77 7.58 17.72
CA LEU A 41 12.28 8.72 16.93
C LEU A 41 12.28 8.31 15.46
N SER A 42 11.11 8.05 14.93
CA SER A 42 10.92 7.69 13.52
C SER A 42 9.54 8.18 13.05
N PRO A 43 9.36 8.40 11.75
CA PRO A 43 8.05 8.73 11.19
C PRO A 43 6.98 7.68 11.52
N LEU A 44 7.38 6.42 11.79
CA LEU A 44 6.47 5.37 12.21
C LEU A 44 5.97 5.55 13.64
N THR A 45 6.82 5.98 14.56
CA THR A 45 6.45 6.19 15.95
C THR A 45 5.34 7.24 16.07
N ASP A 46 5.48 8.35 15.36
CA ASP A 46 4.46 9.40 15.31
C ASP A 46 3.16 8.88 14.68
N LYS A 47 3.27 8.16 13.57
CA LYS A 47 2.13 7.59 12.85
C LYS A 47 1.33 6.59 13.69
N PHE A 48 1.99 5.79 14.53
CA PHE A 48 1.35 4.76 15.33
C PHE A 48 1.14 5.15 16.80
N SER A 49 1.53 6.34 17.21
CA SER A 49 1.35 6.83 18.60
C SER A 49 -0.11 6.77 19.06
N PHE A 50 -1.06 7.10 18.17
CA PHE A 50 -2.49 7.04 18.46
C PHE A 50 -2.98 5.61 18.76
N TYR A 51 -2.33 4.59 18.20
CA TYR A 51 -2.69 3.18 18.37
C TYR A 51 -1.81 2.47 19.41
N LYS A 52 -0.99 3.20 20.17
CA LYS A 52 0.03 2.63 21.06
C LYS A 52 -0.56 1.61 22.03
N ASP A 53 -1.63 1.97 22.75
CA ASP A 53 -2.20 1.10 23.78
C ASP A 53 -2.78 -0.19 23.16
N ALA A 54 -3.48 -0.09 22.04
CA ALA A 54 -4.01 -1.23 21.31
C ALA A 54 -2.87 -2.16 20.82
N ILE A 55 -1.78 -1.58 20.28
CA ILE A 55 -0.60 -2.34 19.86
C ILE A 55 0.04 -3.05 21.05
N LEU A 56 0.24 -2.39 22.19
CA LEU A 56 0.83 -2.99 23.38
C LEU A 56 -0.07 -4.08 23.99
N GLN A 57 -1.37 -4.03 23.76
CA GLN A 57 -2.32 -5.08 24.15
C GLN A 57 -2.40 -6.24 23.13
N GLY A 58 -1.63 -6.18 22.03
CA GLY A 58 -1.57 -7.22 21.01
C GLY A 58 -2.70 -7.16 19.98
N GLU A 59 -3.40 -6.03 19.84
CA GLU A 59 -4.44 -5.88 18.83
C GLU A 59 -3.86 -5.73 17.43
N ASP A 60 -4.46 -6.43 16.47
CA ASP A 60 -4.10 -6.30 15.03
C ASP A 60 -4.69 -5.03 14.42
N VAL A 61 -4.07 -3.89 14.70
CA VAL A 61 -4.49 -2.58 14.17
C VAL A 61 -4.11 -2.38 12.70
N ILE A 62 -3.20 -3.20 12.17
CA ILE A 62 -2.66 -3.07 10.81
C ILE A 62 -3.53 -3.83 9.81
N PHE A 63 -3.67 -5.13 10.00
CA PHE A 63 -4.33 -6.02 9.05
C PHE A 63 -5.81 -6.28 9.40
N ARG A 64 -6.20 -5.99 10.65
CA ARG A 64 -7.58 -6.11 11.16
C ARG A 64 -8.21 -7.46 10.84
N GLY A 65 -7.43 -8.53 11.00
CA GLY A 65 -7.87 -9.90 10.74
C GLY A 65 -8.01 -10.29 9.28
N ALA A 66 -7.56 -9.47 8.32
CA ALA A 66 -7.61 -9.82 6.90
C ALA A 66 -6.89 -11.14 6.62
N PRO A 67 -7.51 -12.10 5.92
CA PRO A 67 -6.95 -13.44 5.74
C PRO A 67 -5.83 -13.51 4.71
N HIS A 68 -5.77 -12.57 3.78
CA HIS A 68 -4.85 -12.56 2.66
C HIS A 68 -4.32 -11.15 2.41
N MET A 69 -3.12 -11.10 1.83
CA MET A 69 -2.57 -9.84 1.36
C MET A 69 -1.76 -10.02 0.08
N ILE A 70 -1.67 -8.95 -0.71
CA ILE A 70 -0.81 -8.84 -1.89
C ILE A 70 0.09 -7.61 -1.69
N VAL A 71 1.38 -7.81 -1.92
CA VAL A 71 2.36 -6.72 -2.00
C VAL A 71 2.80 -6.56 -3.43
N ALA A 72 2.62 -5.38 -3.99
CA ALA A 72 3.13 -5.03 -5.30
C ALA A 72 4.46 -4.30 -5.16
N SER A 73 5.47 -4.82 -5.83
CA SER A 73 6.86 -4.34 -5.80
C SER A 73 7.35 -4.02 -7.20
N SER A 74 8.32 -3.13 -7.31
CA SER A 74 8.93 -2.72 -8.56
C SER A 74 10.44 -2.57 -8.40
N PRO A 75 11.25 -2.81 -9.46
CA PRO A 75 12.65 -2.46 -9.43
C PRO A 75 12.83 -0.99 -9.05
N ILE A 76 13.81 -0.68 -8.21
CA ILE A 76 14.06 0.69 -7.70
C ILE A 76 14.28 1.67 -8.87
N ASN A 77 14.94 1.20 -9.93
CA ASN A 77 15.32 2.01 -11.10
C ASN A 77 14.34 1.90 -12.27
N ALA A 78 13.16 1.29 -12.10
CA ALA A 78 12.17 1.23 -13.17
C ALA A 78 11.63 2.63 -13.51
N PRO A 79 11.32 2.94 -14.78
CA PRO A 79 10.86 4.26 -15.21
C PRO A 79 9.65 4.79 -14.44
N CYS A 80 8.71 3.88 -14.12
CA CYS A 80 7.49 4.21 -13.40
C CYS A 80 7.35 3.38 -12.10
N ALA A 81 8.46 3.22 -11.37
CA ALA A 81 8.57 2.33 -10.21
C ALA A 81 7.50 2.53 -9.13
N ASN A 82 6.99 3.75 -8.94
CA ASN A 82 5.96 4.06 -7.93
C ASN A 82 4.54 4.04 -8.49
N VAL A 83 4.37 4.08 -9.81
CA VAL A 83 3.07 4.23 -10.47
C VAL A 83 2.54 2.90 -10.95
N ASP A 84 3.36 2.11 -11.63
CA ASP A 84 2.96 0.83 -12.22
C ASP A 84 2.35 -0.16 -11.18
N PRO A 85 2.93 -0.34 -9.95
CA PRO A 85 2.33 -1.20 -8.94
C PRO A 85 0.95 -0.73 -8.47
N VAL A 86 0.73 0.58 -8.39
CA VAL A 86 -0.56 1.16 -8.00
C VAL A 86 -1.60 0.93 -9.09
N ILE A 87 -1.23 1.14 -10.36
CA ILE A 87 -2.11 0.81 -11.50
C ILE A 87 -2.50 -0.67 -11.44
N ALA A 88 -1.52 -1.55 -11.23
CA ALA A 88 -1.77 -2.99 -11.15
C ALA A 88 -2.77 -3.37 -10.05
N LEU A 89 -2.57 -2.81 -8.85
CA LEU A 89 -3.49 -3.05 -7.73
C LEU A 89 -4.88 -2.46 -7.97
N SER A 90 -4.99 -1.32 -8.67
CA SER A 90 -6.29 -0.75 -9.05
C SER A 90 -7.06 -1.66 -10.01
N TYR A 91 -6.39 -2.27 -10.99
CA TYR A 91 -7.00 -3.30 -11.85
C TYR A 91 -7.42 -4.54 -11.04
N LEU A 92 -6.57 -4.97 -10.09
CA LEU A 92 -6.88 -6.08 -9.20
C LEU A 92 -8.12 -5.79 -8.36
N GLU A 93 -8.23 -4.59 -7.78
CA GLU A 93 -9.37 -4.17 -6.96
C GLU A 93 -10.68 -4.28 -7.72
N LEU A 94 -10.72 -3.74 -8.94
CA LEU A 94 -11.92 -3.81 -9.78
C LEU A 94 -12.28 -5.28 -10.11
N TYR A 95 -11.29 -6.09 -10.46
CA TYR A 95 -11.50 -7.49 -10.77
C TYR A 95 -11.91 -8.31 -9.54
N ALA A 96 -11.29 -8.06 -8.38
CA ALA A 96 -11.65 -8.69 -7.12
C ALA A 96 -13.11 -8.40 -6.74
N GLY A 97 -13.55 -7.15 -6.91
CA GLY A 97 -14.94 -6.76 -6.71
C GLY A 97 -15.91 -7.53 -7.61
N HIS A 98 -15.55 -7.73 -8.88
CA HIS A 98 -16.33 -8.57 -9.80
C HIS A 98 -16.44 -10.03 -9.32
N LEU A 99 -15.40 -10.55 -8.69
CA LEU A 99 -15.39 -11.90 -8.10
C LEU A 99 -16.05 -12.00 -6.72
N GLY A 100 -16.62 -10.91 -6.20
CA GLY A 100 -17.25 -10.86 -4.88
C GLY A 100 -16.24 -10.81 -3.72
N LEU A 101 -14.98 -10.49 -3.98
CA LEU A 101 -13.95 -10.28 -2.97
C LEU A 101 -13.94 -8.82 -2.52
N GLY A 102 -13.68 -8.61 -1.22
CA GLY A 102 -13.39 -7.31 -0.65
C GLY A 102 -11.90 -7.03 -0.64
N THR A 103 -11.54 -5.78 -0.90
CA THR A 103 -10.15 -5.29 -0.88
C THR A 103 -10.01 -4.12 0.06
N CYS A 104 -8.80 -3.91 0.55
CA CYS A 104 -8.46 -2.73 1.34
C CYS A 104 -7.01 -2.30 1.04
N TRP A 105 -6.83 -1.05 0.64
CA TRP A 105 -5.52 -0.43 0.49
C TRP A 105 -4.90 -0.21 1.86
N CYS A 106 -3.82 -0.93 2.18
CA CYS A 106 -3.20 -0.93 3.50
C CYS A 106 -1.95 -0.05 3.55
N GLY A 107 -2.15 1.25 3.70
CA GLY A 107 -1.05 2.20 3.83
C GLY A 107 -0.23 2.03 5.12
N PHE A 108 -0.79 1.42 6.17
CA PHE A 108 -0.04 1.09 7.38
C PHE A 108 0.97 -0.02 7.14
N ALA A 109 0.57 -1.10 6.49
CA ALA A 109 1.49 -2.19 6.14
C ALA A 109 2.57 -1.71 5.16
N GLN A 110 2.22 -0.88 4.18
CA GLN A 110 3.18 -0.27 3.27
C GLN A 110 4.23 0.57 4.02
N ALA A 111 3.80 1.39 4.99
CA ALA A 111 4.72 2.19 5.79
C ALA A 111 5.68 1.31 6.59
N ILE A 112 5.19 0.22 7.22
CA ILE A 112 6.02 -0.70 8.00
C ILE A 112 7.04 -1.42 7.11
N LEU A 113 6.65 -1.90 5.93
CA LEU A 113 7.55 -2.55 4.97
C LEU A 113 8.72 -1.66 4.56
N SER A 114 8.53 -0.34 4.53
CA SER A 114 9.60 0.60 4.21
C SER A 114 10.69 0.70 5.28
N PHE A 115 10.44 0.18 6.50
CA PHE A 115 11.35 0.28 7.65
C PHE A 115 11.71 -1.07 8.28
N CYS A 116 11.18 -2.17 7.77
CA CYS A 116 11.42 -3.52 8.28
C CYS A 116 11.91 -4.46 7.18
N PRO A 117 13.21 -4.51 6.91
CA PRO A 117 13.81 -5.35 5.86
C PRO A 117 13.45 -6.84 6.01
N GLU A 118 13.38 -7.33 7.25
CA GLU A 118 13.05 -8.73 7.53
C GLU A 118 11.65 -9.11 7.02
N LEU A 119 10.71 -8.17 6.99
CA LEU A 119 9.40 -8.41 6.36
C LEU A 119 9.51 -8.51 4.84
N CYS A 120 10.41 -7.76 4.22
CA CYS A 120 10.66 -7.87 2.79
C CYS A 120 11.26 -9.24 2.44
N GLU A 121 12.16 -9.77 3.28
CA GLU A 121 12.72 -11.12 3.15
C GLU A 121 11.64 -12.19 3.32
N MET A 122 10.81 -12.10 4.36
CA MET A 122 9.68 -13.02 4.58
C MET A 122 8.68 -13.04 3.43
N LEU A 123 8.56 -11.93 2.71
CA LEU A 123 7.69 -11.77 1.54
C LEU A 123 8.37 -12.10 0.22
N GLU A 124 9.62 -12.57 0.27
CA GLU A 124 10.43 -12.94 -0.90
C GLU A 124 10.49 -11.82 -1.95
N ILE A 125 10.56 -10.56 -1.49
CA ILE A 125 10.71 -9.42 -2.39
C ILE A 125 12.12 -9.47 -2.98
N PRO A 126 12.28 -9.50 -4.33
CA PRO A 126 13.60 -9.67 -4.95
C PRO A 126 14.57 -8.55 -4.60
N ALA A 127 15.87 -8.86 -4.54
CA ALA A 127 16.91 -7.86 -4.38
C ALA A 127 16.84 -6.81 -5.50
N GLY A 128 16.98 -5.54 -5.15
CA GLY A 128 16.83 -4.41 -6.07
C GLY A 128 15.39 -3.97 -6.33
N TYR A 129 14.40 -4.65 -5.70
CA TYR A 129 13.01 -4.22 -5.70
C TYR A 129 12.67 -3.49 -4.41
N LYS A 130 11.67 -2.62 -4.49
CA LYS A 130 11.04 -2.00 -3.33
C LYS A 130 9.56 -2.34 -3.29
N PRO A 131 8.99 -2.61 -2.09
CA PRO A 131 7.55 -2.67 -1.93
C PRO A 131 6.95 -1.28 -2.16
N VAL A 132 5.93 -1.19 -2.99
CA VAL A 132 5.29 0.09 -3.32
C VAL A 132 3.97 0.22 -2.60
N TYR A 133 3.15 -0.82 -2.65
CA TYR A 133 1.88 -0.81 -1.92
C TYR A 133 1.42 -2.20 -1.51
N VAL A 134 0.51 -2.22 -0.51
CA VAL A 134 -0.09 -3.43 0.05
C VAL A 134 -1.59 -3.36 -0.09
N MET A 135 -2.18 -4.45 -0.57
CA MET A 135 -3.63 -4.63 -0.61
C MET A 135 -4.02 -5.85 0.21
N LEU A 136 -4.96 -5.69 1.12
CA LEU A 136 -5.59 -6.77 1.86
C LEU A 136 -6.77 -7.32 1.08
N LEU A 137 -7.03 -8.63 1.19
CA LEU A 137 -8.13 -9.30 0.51
C LEU A 137 -8.86 -10.23 1.46
N GLY A 138 -10.16 -10.38 1.22
CA GLY A 138 -11.00 -11.30 1.97
C GLY A 138 -12.43 -11.32 1.44
N ILE A 139 -13.24 -12.20 2.01
CA ILE A 139 -14.67 -12.19 1.76
C ILE A 139 -15.30 -11.12 2.65
N PRO A 140 -16.00 -10.11 2.07
CA PRO A 140 -16.58 -9.02 2.84
C PRO A 140 -17.70 -9.56 3.75
N LYS A 141 -17.68 -9.19 5.02
CA LYS A 141 -18.75 -9.51 5.98
C LYS A 141 -19.93 -8.54 5.90
N VAL A 142 -19.68 -7.35 5.35
CA VAL A 142 -20.66 -6.28 5.26
C VAL A 142 -21.06 -6.10 3.81
N LYS A 143 -22.37 -6.04 3.54
CA LYS A 143 -22.91 -5.64 2.25
C LYS A 143 -23.36 -4.18 2.33
N TYR A 144 -22.70 -3.33 1.57
CA TYR A 144 -23.09 -1.92 1.49
C TYR A 144 -24.40 -1.77 0.72
N LEU A 145 -25.32 -0.95 1.22
CA LEU A 145 -26.61 -0.68 0.58
C LEU A 145 -26.47 0.23 -0.65
N ARG A 146 -25.41 1.04 -0.68
CA ARG A 146 -25.13 1.98 -1.78
C ARG A 146 -23.63 2.25 -1.86
N THR A 147 -23.17 2.70 -3.02
CA THR A 147 -21.83 3.25 -3.20
C THR A 147 -21.69 4.61 -2.49
N PRO A 148 -20.50 4.97 -2.02
CA PRO A 148 -20.26 6.32 -1.52
C PRO A 148 -20.52 7.35 -2.63
N GLN A 149 -21.00 8.53 -2.24
CA GLN A 149 -21.16 9.67 -3.12
C GLN A 149 -19.95 10.58 -2.92
N PRO A 150 -18.91 10.48 -3.76
CA PRO A 150 -17.77 11.37 -3.64
C PRO A 150 -18.17 12.81 -3.98
N GLU A 151 -17.48 13.77 -3.36
CA GLU A 151 -17.62 15.16 -3.77
C GLU A 151 -17.15 15.34 -5.23
N PRO A 152 -17.75 16.27 -5.99
CA PRO A 152 -17.31 16.54 -7.35
C PRO A 152 -15.83 16.94 -7.39
N CYS A 153 -15.09 16.37 -8.32
CA CYS A 153 -13.72 16.79 -8.57
C CYS A 153 -13.67 18.23 -9.04
N LYS A 154 -12.66 18.97 -8.60
CA LYS A 154 -12.36 20.29 -9.16
C LYS A 154 -11.79 20.09 -10.56
N ILE A 155 -12.49 20.57 -11.56
CA ILE A 155 -12.10 20.46 -12.98
C ILE A 155 -11.81 21.86 -13.50
N THR A 156 -10.68 22.05 -14.13
CA THR A 156 -10.35 23.27 -14.87
C THR A 156 -10.33 22.93 -16.34
N GLU A 157 -11.24 23.51 -17.11
CA GLU A 157 -11.24 23.41 -18.56
C GLU A 157 -10.38 24.52 -19.15
N ILE A 158 -9.36 24.14 -19.92
CA ILE A 158 -8.47 25.11 -20.58
C ILE A 158 -8.92 25.22 -22.04
N THR A 159 -9.69 26.25 -22.34
CA THR A 159 -10.21 26.51 -23.69
C THR A 159 -9.26 27.34 -24.53
N GLU A 160 -8.45 28.20 -23.89
CA GLU A 160 -7.47 29.08 -24.56
C GLU A 160 -6.19 29.16 -23.71
N ILE A 161 -5.03 29.10 -24.38
CA ILE A 161 -3.74 29.31 -23.76
C ILE A 161 -3.22 30.70 -24.12
N HIS A 162 -3.24 31.61 -23.15
CA HIS A 162 -2.63 32.90 -23.27
C HIS A 162 -1.13 32.79 -22.94
N ILE A 163 -0.28 32.73 -23.98
CA ILE A 163 1.17 32.79 -23.81
C ILE A 163 1.53 34.25 -23.56
N LYS A 164 1.77 34.64 -22.31
CA LYS A 164 2.48 35.88 -22.03
C LYS A 164 3.86 35.75 -22.67
N LYS A 165 4.14 36.53 -23.73
CA LYS A 165 5.50 36.70 -24.24
C LYS A 165 6.38 37.15 -23.08
N LEU A 166 7.21 36.25 -22.57
CA LEU A 166 8.35 36.63 -21.75
C LEU A 166 9.27 37.37 -22.73
N LEU A 167 9.20 38.69 -22.70
CA LEU A 167 10.19 39.54 -23.34
C LEU A 167 11.49 39.28 -22.59
N PHE A 168 12.37 38.48 -23.17
CA PHE A 168 13.78 38.54 -22.84
C PHE A 168 14.21 39.96 -23.06
N LYS A 169 14.50 40.69 -22.00
CA LYS A 169 15.26 41.94 -22.10
C LYS A 169 16.68 41.54 -22.43
N ASP A 170 17.12 41.95 -23.63
CA ASP A 170 18.52 41.96 -24.02
C ASP A 170 19.36 42.80 -23.03
#